data_16493fbdc31ad9fe816a926510670521
#
_entry.id   16493fbdc31ad9fe816a926510670521
#
_cell.length_a   1.000
_cell.length_b   1.000
_cell.length_c   1.000
_cell.angle_alpha   90.00
_cell.angle_beta   90.00
_cell.angle_gamma   90.00
#
_symmetry.space_group_name_H-M   'P 1'
#
loop_
_entity.id
_entity.type
_entity.pdbx_description
1 polymer ?
#
loop_
_entity_poly.entity_id
_entity_poly.type
_entity_poly.pdbx_seq_one_letter_code
_entity_poly.pdbx_strand_id
1 'polypeptide(L)'
;MFIGISGIIGVGKSTLTQDLSERLGYATYNEPVKDNPYLEDFYSDMNRWGAMMQIHLLFRRFEQHQQIVWNSEKGAVQDRTIYEDTIFARMLHEAGFIDQRDYDTYQGHFNLMKRYLVYPDLLLCLRVEPETS
;
A
#
# COMPACT_ATOMS: atom_id res chain seq x y z
N MET A 1 -7.64 3.11 -17.38
CA MET A 1 -6.56 3.84 -16.71
C MET A 1 -6.43 3.39 -15.25
N PHE A 2 -5.24 3.21 -14.79
CA PHE A 2 -4.97 2.85 -13.41
C PHE A 2 -4.38 4.06 -12.70
N ILE A 3 -5.07 4.55 -11.66
CA ILE A 3 -4.69 5.74 -10.89
C ILE A 3 -4.33 5.31 -9.47
N GLY A 4 -3.12 5.65 -9.03
CA GLY A 4 -2.69 5.44 -7.67
C GLY A 4 -2.78 6.74 -6.86
N ILE A 5 -3.26 6.66 -5.62
CA ILE A 5 -3.32 7.80 -4.72
C ILE A 5 -2.33 7.57 -3.59
N SER A 6 -1.46 8.54 -3.37
CA SER A 6 -0.40 8.49 -2.36
C SER A 6 -0.57 9.64 -1.37
N GLY A 7 -0.13 9.45 -0.14
CA GLY A 7 -0.17 10.50 0.88
C GLY A 7 -0.25 9.92 2.28
N ILE A 8 -0.07 10.77 3.28
CA ILE A 8 -0.12 10.34 4.67
C ILE A 8 -1.57 10.15 5.13
N ILE A 9 -1.74 9.39 6.20
CA ILE A 9 -3.04 9.16 6.81
C ILE A 9 -3.64 10.51 7.25
N GLY A 10 -4.93 10.72 6.96
CA GLY A 10 -5.63 11.94 7.35
C GLY A 10 -5.51 13.08 6.36
N VAL A 11 -4.86 12.87 5.21
CA VAL A 11 -4.71 13.92 4.19
C VAL A 11 -5.87 13.95 3.20
N GLY A 12 -6.85 13.06 3.36
CA GLY A 12 -8.02 13.02 2.48
C GLY A 12 -7.93 12.03 1.32
N LYS A 13 -7.03 11.06 1.39
CA LYS A 13 -6.86 10.05 0.35
C LYS A 13 -8.13 9.26 0.06
N SER A 14 -8.80 8.80 1.12
CA SER A 14 -10.00 7.97 0.97
C SER A 14 -11.13 8.75 0.31
N THR A 15 -11.30 10.02 0.68
CA THR A 15 -12.31 10.90 0.08
C THR A 15 -12.02 11.14 -1.40
N LEU A 16 -10.77 11.44 -1.74
CA LEU A 16 -10.38 11.67 -3.12
C LEU A 16 -10.53 10.40 -3.95
N THR A 17 -10.15 9.25 -3.39
CA THR A 17 -10.27 7.96 -4.05
C THR A 17 -11.72 7.69 -4.42
N GLN A 18 -12.63 7.90 -3.48
CA GLN A 18 -14.06 7.70 -3.70
C GLN A 18 -14.63 8.66 -4.73
N ASP A 19 -14.27 9.93 -4.64
CA ASP A 19 -14.73 10.97 -5.58
C ASP A 19 -14.29 10.66 -7.00
N LEU A 20 -13.03 10.33 -7.20
CA LEU A 20 -12.51 10.02 -8.52
C LEU A 20 -13.16 8.76 -9.09
N SER A 21 -13.32 7.75 -8.26
CA SER A 21 -13.97 6.51 -8.66
C SER A 21 -15.39 6.76 -9.17
N GLU A 22 -16.16 7.55 -8.44
CA GLU A 22 -17.53 7.87 -8.81
C GLU A 22 -17.59 8.68 -10.10
N ARG A 23 -16.74 9.70 -10.24
CA ARG A 23 -16.73 10.58 -11.42
C ARG A 23 -16.29 9.87 -12.68
N LEU A 24 -15.32 8.96 -12.57
CA LEU A 24 -14.77 8.26 -13.70
C LEU A 24 -15.47 6.92 -13.99
N GLY A 25 -16.27 6.42 -13.05
CA GLY A 25 -16.87 5.11 -13.15
C GLY A 25 -15.85 3.99 -13.00
N TYR A 26 -14.78 4.22 -12.26
CA TYR A 26 -13.72 3.26 -12.03
C TYR A 26 -13.94 2.50 -10.73
N ALA A 27 -13.42 1.28 -10.65
CA ALA A 27 -13.43 0.49 -9.42
C ALA A 27 -12.51 1.11 -8.39
N THR A 28 -12.92 1.05 -7.11
CA THR A 28 -12.14 1.56 -5.99
C THR A 28 -11.45 0.42 -5.28
N TYR A 29 -10.17 0.60 -4.96
CA TYR A 29 -9.37 -0.37 -4.21
C TYR A 29 -8.76 0.34 -3.01
N ASN A 30 -9.35 0.09 -1.83
CA ASN A 30 -8.92 0.72 -0.59
C ASN A 30 -7.79 -0.07 0.08
N GLU A 31 -7.14 0.54 1.08
CA GLU A 31 -6.09 -0.13 1.83
C GLU A 31 -6.63 -1.39 2.52
N PRO A 32 -5.91 -2.53 2.43
CA PRO A 32 -6.38 -3.79 3.04
C PRO A 32 -6.05 -3.84 4.54
N VAL A 33 -6.64 -2.95 5.35
CA VAL A 33 -6.39 -2.87 6.80
C VAL A 33 -7.40 -3.62 7.64
N LYS A 34 -8.65 -3.75 7.16
CA LYS A 34 -9.75 -4.30 7.96
C LYS A 34 -9.52 -5.74 8.43
N ASP A 35 -8.93 -6.56 7.60
CA ASP A 35 -8.78 -7.99 7.86
C ASP A 35 -7.33 -8.39 8.14
N ASN A 36 -6.54 -7.46 8.64
CA ASN A 36 -5.15 -7.73 8.95
C ASN A 36 -5.02 -8.38 10.32
N PRO A 37 -4.70 -9.68 10.38
CA PRO A 37 -4.63 -10.40 11.67
C PRO A 37 -3.45 -9.99 12.53
N TYR A 38 -2.48 -9.24 11.98
CA TYR A 38 -1.28 -8.82 12.68
C TYR A 38 -1.34 -7.38 13.18
N LEU A 39 -2.37 -6.62 12.81
CA LEU A 39 -2.40 -5.18 13.07
C LEU A 39 -2.36 -4.86 14.56
N GLU A 40 -3.21 -5.50 15.35
CA GLU A 40 -3.27 -5.29 16.79
C GLU A 40 -1.98 -5.73 17.48
N ASP A 41 -1.48 -6.90 17.12
CA ASP A 41 -0.23 -7.43 17.66
C ASP A 41 0.95 -6.53 17.30
N PHE A 42 0.97 -5.99 16.09
CA PHE A 42 2.02 -5.09 15.65
C PHE A 42 2.11 -3.83 16.53
N TYR A 43 0.96 -3.22 16.84
CA TYR A 43 0.97 -2.04 17.70
C TYR A 43 1.36 -2.38 19.15
N SER A 44 1.13 -3.60 19.60
CA SER A 44 1.57 -4.06 20.92
C SER A 44 3.07 -4.33 20.98
N ASP A 45 3.64 -4.89 19.91
CA ASP A 45 5.05 -5.27 19.87
C ASP A 45 5.57 -5.22 18.42
N MET A 46 6.08 -4.06 18.04
CA MET A 46 6.55 -3.83 16.67
C MET A 46 7.77 -4.69 16.32
N ASN A 47 8.65 -4.97 17.30
CA ASN A 47 9.84 -5.79 17.06
C ASN A 47 9.47 -7.22 16.70
N ARG A 48 8.44 -7.77 17.36
CA ARG A 48 8.02 -9.13 17.12
C ARG A 48 7.24 -9.27 15.82
N TRP A 49 6.32 -8.34 15.56
CA TRP A 49 5.32 -8.50 14.50
C TRP A 49 5.58 -7.65 13.26
N GLY A 50 6.60 -6.79 13.29
CA GLY A 50 6.88 -5.87 12.18
C GLY A 50 7.08 -6.56 10.84
N ALA A 51 7.94 -7.58 10.81
CA ALA A 51 8.23 -8.30 9.56
C ALA A 51 7.00 -9.05 9.05
N MET A 52 6.31 -9.78 9.92
CA MET A 52 5.14 -10.57 9.52
C MET A 52 4.00 -9.68 9.06
N MET A 53 3.79 -8.54 9.72
CA MET A 53 2.79 -7.59 9.29
C MET A 53 3.08 -7.06 7.89
N GLN A 54 4.34 -6.72 7.61
CA GLN A 54 4.70 -6.20 6.30
C GLN A 54 4.58 -7.27 5.20
N ILE A 55 4.93 -8.51 5.51
CA ILE A 55 4.75 -9.64 4.58
C ILE A 55 3.27 -9.86 4.30
N HIS A 56 2.43 -9.80 5.33
CA HIS A 56 0.98 -9.94 5.15
C HIS A 56 0.43 -8.83 4.26
N LEU A 57 0.81 -7.57 4.53
CA LEU A 57 0.39 -6.45 3.70
C LEU A 57 0.87 -6.60 2.26
N LEU A 58 2.09 -7.10 2.08
CA LEU A 58 2.66 -7.28 0.75
C LEU A 58 1.82 -8.24 -0.10
N PHE A 59 1.47 -9.41 0.45
CA PHE A 59 0.70 -10.37 -0.35
C PHE A 59 -0.74 -9.88 -0.57
N ARG A 60 -1.35 -9.21 0.40
CA ARG A 60 -2.70 -8.66 0.23
C ARG A 60 -2.71 -7.55 -0.83
N ARG A 61 -1.69 -6.72 -0.81
CA ARG A 61 -1.55 -5.66 -1.80
C ARG A 61 -1.28 -6.23 -3.19
N PHE A 62 -0.47 -7.27 -3.27
CA PHE A 62 -0.21 -7.95 -4.54
C PHE A 62 -1.47 -8.61 -5.09
N GLU A 63 -2.24 -9.25 -4.23
CA GLU A 63 -3.54 -9.84 -4.60
C GLU A 63 -4.47 -8.76 -5.16
N GLN A 64 -4.56 -7.62 -4.48
CA GLN A 64 -5.35 -6.48 -4.93
C GLN A 64 -4.86 -5.97 -6.29
N HIS A 65 -3.55 -5.88 -6.46
CA HIS A 65 -2.96 -5.45 -7.72
C HIS A 65 -3.33 -6.39 -8.88
N GLN A 66 -3.34 -7.70 -8.63
CA GLN A 66 -3.76 -8.66 -9.64
C GLN A 66 -5.22 -8.45 -10.02
N GLN A 67 -6.08 -8.16 -9.05
CA GLN A 67 -7.48 -7.83 -9.33
C GLN A 67 -7.61 -6.58 -10.20
N ILE A 68 -6.80 -5.56 -9.94
CA ILE A 68 -6.78 -4.34 -10.75
C ILE A 68 -6.45 -4.67 -12.21
N VAL A 69 -5.41 -5.47 -12.42
CA VAL A 69 -4.94 -5.81 -13.76
C VAL A 69 -5.95 -6.69 -14.50
N TRP A 70 -6.54 -7.68 -13.82
CA TRP A 70 -7.36 -8.69 -14.48
C TRP A 70 -8.85 -8.35 -14.57
N ASN A 71 -9.39 -7.61 -13.60
CA ASN A 71 -10.82 -7.43 -13.46
C ASN A 71 -11.35 -6.01 -13.74
N SER A 72 -10.47 -5.02 -13.85
CA SER A 72 -10.89 -3.62 -14.04
C SER A 72 -10.94 -3.27 -15.51
N GLU A 73 -12.12 -3.44 -16.11
CA GLU A 73 -12.31 -3.18 -17.54
C GLU A 73 -12.13 -1.70 -17.90
N LYS A 74 -12.75 -0.80 -17.15
CA LYS A 74 -12.69 0.65 -17.41
C LYS A 74 -11.46 1.28 -16.82
N GLY A 75 -11.14 0.91 -15.60
CA GLY A 75 -10.02 1.48 -14.86
C GLY A 75 -10.18 1.27 -13.37
N ALA A 76 -9.19 1.71 -12.62
CA ALA A 76 -9.14 1.52 -11.19
C ALA A 76 -8.52 2.73 -10.50
N VAL A 77 -9.01 3.03 -9.29
CA VAL A 77 -8.39 4.02 -8.40
C VAL A 77 -7.97 3.28 -7.13
N GLN A 78 -6.68 3.26 -6.86
CA GLN A 78 -6.13 2.55 -5.72
C GLN A 78 -5.63 3.52 -4.66
N ASP A 79 -6.11 3.35 -3.43
CA ASP A 79 -5.65 4.10 -2.27
C ASP A 79 -4.39 3.44 -1.75
N ARG A 80 -3.27 4.08 -1.99
CA ARG A 80 -1.91 3.63 -1.68
C ARG A 80 -1.49 2.40 -2.49
N THR A 81 -0.36 2.52 -3.16
CA THR A 81 0.17 1.45 -4.03
C THR A 81 1.12 0.53 -3.27
N ILE A 82 1.45 -0.60 -3.88
CA ILE A 82 2.43 -1.55 -3.33
C ILE A 82 3.80 -0.89 -3.14
N TYR A 83 4.13 0.10 -3.95
CA TYR A 83 5.42 0.80 -3.86
C TYR A 83 5.54 1.60 -2.57
N GLU A 84 4.45 2.17 -2.06
CA GLU A 84 4.46 2.84 -0.77
C GLU A 84 4.65 1.87 0.39
N ASP A 85 4.08 0.67 0.27
CA ASP A 85 4.23 -0.37 1.30
C ASP A 85 5.70 -0.73 1.49
N THR A 86 6.49 -0.76 0.41
CA THR A 86 7.92 -1.05 0.51
C THR A 86 8.68 0.05 1.24
N ILE A 87 8.24 1.29 1.11
CA ILE A 87 8.83 2.41 1.84
C ILE A 87 8.60 2.26 3.35
N PHE A 88 7.39 1.86 3.75
CA PHE A 88 7.09 1.61 5.17
C PHE A 88 7.94 0.48 5.74
N ALA A 89 8.11 -0.61 4.99
CA ALA A 89 8.94 -1.72 5.43
C ALA A 89 10.40 -1.27 5.63
N ARG A 90 10.91 -0.45 4.72
CA ARG A 90 12.25 0.10 4.83
C ARG A 90 12.39 0.99 6.07
N MET A 91 11.40 1.84 6.34
CA MET A 91 11.40 2.69 7.51
C MET A 91 11.43 1.87 8.80
N LEU A 92 10.64 0.80 8.88
CA LEU A 92 10.65 -0.09 10.04
C LEU A 92 12.00 -0.79 10.20
N HIS A 93 12.63 -1.19 9.11
CA HIS A 93 13.96 -1.79 9.15
C HIS A 93 15.00 -0.78 9.65
N GLU A 94 14.99 0.43 9.12
CA GLU A 94 15.95 1.48 9.54
C GLU A 94 15.75 1.89 10.99
N ALA A 95 14.50 1.82 11.48
CA ALA A 95 14.19 2.10 12.87
C ALA A 95 14.52 0.93 13.84
N GLY A 96 14.96 -0.20 13.31
CA GLY A 96 15.35 -1.36 14.13
C GLY A 96 14.22 -2.32 14.45
N PHE A 97 13.02 -2.15 13.88
CA PHE A 97 11.89 -3.04 14.15
C PHE A 97 11.88 -4.30 13.28
N ILE A 98 12.63 -4.32 12.19
CA ILE A 98 12.79 -5.47 11.32
C ILE A 98 14.30 -5.74 11.19
N ASP A 99 14.74 -6.96 11.52
CA ASP A 99 16.17 -7.27 11.40
C ASP A 99 16.56 -7.50 9.94
N GLN A 100 17.86 -7.58 9.69
CA GLN A 100 18.38 -7.66 8.33
C GLN A 100 17.91 -8.94 7.61
N ARG A 101 17.88 -10.06 8.31
CA ARG A 101 17.46 -11.33 7.73
C ARG A 101 16.01 -11.27 7.27
N ASP A 102 15.12 -10.77 8.11
CA ASP A 102 13.69 -10.68 7.79
C ASP A 102 13.43 -9.66 6.69
N TYR A 103 14.18 -8.56 6.72
CA TYR A 103 14.06 -7.54 5.67
C TYR A 103 14.54 -8.07 4.32
N ASP A 104 15.62 -8.85 4.30
CA ASP A 104 16.10 -9.48 3.07
C ASP A 104 15.07 -10.45 2.50
N THR A 105 14.39 -11.19 3.36
CA THR A 105 13.30 -12.08 2.95
C THR A 105 12.14 -11.29 2.36
N TYR A 106 11.75 -10.21 3.01
CA TYR A 106 10.71 -9.31 2.50
C TYR A 106 11.07 -8.77 1.12
N GLN A 107 12.28 -8.27 0.96
CA GLN A 107 12.74 -7.74 -0.33
C GLN A 107 12.80 -8.80 -1.42
N GLY A 108 13.16 -10.03 -1.05
CA GLY A 108 13.18 -11.14 -1.99
C GLY A 108 11.79 -11.40 -2.56
N HIS A 109 10.77 -11.40 -1.71
CA HIS A 109 9.38 -11.54 -2.16
C HIS A 109 8.96 -10.39 -3.07
N PHE A 110 9.25 -9.17 -2.66
CA PHE A 110 8.89 -8.00 -3.47
C PHE A 110 9.60 -8.00 -4.83
N ASN A 111 10.87 -8.31 -4.85
CA ASN A 111 11.64 -8.33 -6.10
C ASN A 111 11.11 -9.37 -7.08
N LEU A 112 10.63 -10.51 -6.58
CA LEU A 112 9.98 -11.50 -7.42
C LEU A 112 8.63 -11.01 -7.93
N MET A 113 7.80 -10.46 -7.05
CA MET A 113 6.47 -9.94 -7.40
C MET A 113 6.56 -8.77 -8.37
N LYS A 114 7.62 -7.96 -8.25
CA LYS A 114 7.84 -6.77 -9.08
C LYS A 114 7.80 -7.07 -10.57
N ARG A 115 8.17 -8.27 -10.97
CA ARG A 115 8.14 -8.68 -12.37
C ARG A 115 6.73 -8.73 -12.95
N TYR A 116 5.72 -8.84 -12.09
CA TYR A 116 4.31 -8.99 -12.48
C TYR A 116 3.49 -7.74 -12.19
N LEU A 117 4.14 -6.64 -11.83
CA LEU A 117 3.46 -5.40 -11.50
C LEU A 117 3.28 -4.52 -12.74
N VAL A 118 2.12 -3.85 -12.78
CA VAL A 118 1.84 -2.82 -13.78
C VAL A 118 1.87 -1.48 -13.05
N TYR A 119 2.63 -0.53 -13.58
CA TYR A 119 2.72 0.80 -12.97
C TYR A 119 1.42 1.56 -13.16
N PRO A 120 1.02 2.41 -12.19
CA PRO A 120 -0.12 3.31 -12.40
C PRO A 120 0.14 4.22 -13.61
N ASP A 121 -0.92 4.48 -14.36
CA ASP A 121 -0.85 5.48 -15.44
C ASP A 121 -0.69 6.87 -14.89
N LEU A 122 -1.25 7.11 -13.69
CA LEU A 122 -1.18 8.39 -13.01
C LEU A 122 -1.04 8.15 -11.51
N LEU A 123 -0.10 8.82 -10.89
CA LEU A 123 0.09 8.77 -9.44
C LEU A 123 -0.17 10.16 -8.88
N LEU A 124 -1.22 10.29 -8.05
CA LEU A 124 -1.56 11.53 -7.39
C LEU A 124 -1.01 11.51 -5.97
N CYS A 125 -0.14 12.47 -5.67
CA CYS A 125 0.48 12.58 -4.34
C CYS A 125 -0.16 13.73 -3.58
N LEU A 126 -0.87 13.43 -2.50
CA LEU A 126 -1.50 14.44 -1.67
C LEU A 126 -0.52 14.95 -0.63
N ARG A 127 -0.47 16.27 -0.50
CA ARG A 127 0.41 16.96 0.45
C ARG A 127 -0.40 17.90 1.32
N VAL A 128 0.03 18.05 2.58
CA VAL A 128 -0.51 19.05 3.48
C VAL A 128 0.63 20.00 3.83
N GLU A 129 0.45 21.28 3.57
CA GLU A 129 1.46 22.28 3.89
C GLU A 129 1.56 22.44 5.42
N PRO A 130 2.78 22.60 5.96
CA PRO A 130 2.95 22.75 7.41
C PRO A 130 2.12 23.87 8.03
N GLU A 131 1.92 24.96 7.31
CA GLU A 131 1.16 26.11 7.77
C GLU A 131 -0.33 25.83 7.90
N THR A 132 -0.84 24.81 7.22
CA THR A 132 -2.26 24.45 7.23
C THR A 132 -2.57 23.29 8.17
N SER A 133 -1.56 22.68 8.73
CA SER A 133 -1.71 21.52 9.60
C SER A 133 -1.85 21.87 11.09
#